data_c0f776525cb798b1b4d65509d19972d7
#
_entry.id   c0f776525cb798b1b4d65509d19972d7
#
_cell.length_a   1.000
_cell.length_b   1.000
_cell.length_c   1.000
_cell.angle_alpha   90.00
_cell.angle_beta   90.00
_cell.angle_gamma   90.00
#
_symmetry.space_group_name_H-M   'P 1'
#
loop_
_entity.id
_entity.type
_entity.pdbx_description
1 polymer ?
#
loop_
_entity_poly.entity_id
_entity_poly.type
_entity_poly.pdbx_seq_one_letter_code
_entity_poly.pdbx_strand_id
1 'polypeptide(L)'
;MVKKKIKIPFVLPLVSIFLALAGWLYGKYYLVTIPEKTRINNVILIAVPFICYFVGILLIYIYLINVFSKILNHRISPKIYKPINFLIIAGILGGIFMMLQPFTIVLYKISFMVVLVSLLLFIFWSHVKPAPVPEETEE
;
A
#
# COMPACT_ATOMS: atom_id res chain seq x y z
N MET A 1 23.18 17.44 19.65
CA MET A 1 22.10 16.67 18.97
C MET A 1 21.60 17.47 17.78
N VAL A 2 22.02 17.15 16.57
CA VAL A 2 21.56 17.83 15.36
C VAL A 2 20.18 17.27 15.02
N LYS A 3 19.13 18.05 15.24
CA LYS A 3 17.77 17.74 14.74
C LYS A 3 17.80 17.77 13.20
N LYS A 4 18.07 16.62 12.59
CA LYS A 4 17.98 16.45 11.14
C LYS A 4 16.54 16.74 10.73
N LYS A 5 16.30 17.94 10.16
CA LYS A 5 14.99 18.31 9.60
C LYS A 5 14.55 17.25 8.61
N ILE A 6 13.49 16.53 8.96
CA ILE A 6 12.90 15.47 8.15
C ILE A 6 12.26 16.17 6.94
N LYS A 7 12.97 16.22 5.82
CA LYS A 7 12.38 16.64 4.55
C LYS A 7 11.47 15.51 4.07
N ILE A 8 10.17 15.68 4.25
CA ILE A 8 9.16 14.79 3.68
C ILE A 8 8.97 15.25 2.23
N PRO A 9 9.15 14.41 1.22
CA PRO A 9 8.94 14.81 -0.16
C PRO A 9 7.44 15.09 -0.40
N PHE A 10 7.06 16.34 -0.36
CA PHE A 10 5.68 16.80 -0.64
C PHE A 10 5.26 16.57 -2.10
N VAL A 11 6.22 16.20 -2.95
CA VAL A 11 5.99 15.95 -4.37
C VAL A 11 5.05 14.74 -4.59
N LEU A 12 5.18 13.68 -3.80
CA LEU A 12 4.37 12.46 -3.96
C LEU A 12 2.87 12.70 -3.79
N PRO A 13 2.37 13.32 -2.69
CA PRO A 13 0.94 13.60 -2.56
C PRO A 13 0.44 14.61 -3.59
N LEU A 14 1.27 15.57 -4.00
CA LEU A 14 0.90 16.54 -5.04
C LEU A 14 0.67 15.85 -6.39
N VAL A 15 1.58 14.97 -6.81
CA VAL A 15 1.44 14.18 -8.03
C VAL A 15 0.24 13.24 -7.95
N SER A 16 -0.02 12.64 -6.79
CA SER A 16 -1.19 11.79 -6.57
C SER A 16 -2.51 12.53 -6.76
N ILE A 17 -2.63 13.73 -6.15
CA ILE A 17 -3.81 14.57 -6.31
C ILE A 17 -4.00 14.98 -7.78
N PHE A 18 -2.91 15.35 -8.46
CA PHE A 18 -2.93 15.69 -9.88
C PHE A 18 -3.43 14.52 -10.74
N LEU A 19 -2.94 13.30 -10.50
CA LEU A 19 -3.39 12.10 -11.21
C LEU A 19 -4.87 11.78 -10.94
N ALA A 20 -5.31 11.93 -9.69
CA ALA A 20 -6.71 11.72 -9.34
C ALA A 20 -7.63 12.73 -10.05
N LEU A 21 -7.24 14.00 -10.08
CA LEU A 21 -7.96 15.05 -10.82
C LEU A 21 -7.96 14.79 -12.33
N ALA A 22 -6.82 14.41 -12.89
CA ALA A 22 -6.73 14.07 -14.32
C ALA A 22 -7.63 12.90 -14.69
N GLY A 23 -7.63 11.82 -13.88
CA GLY A 23 -8.52 10.67 -14.05
C GLY A 23 -10.01 11.05 -13.96
N TRP A 24 -10.35 11.94 -13.00
CA TRP A 24 -11.71 12.43 -12.83
C TRP A 24 -12.18 13.28 -14.00
N LEU A 25 -11.36 14.24 -14.43
CA LEU A 25 -11.66 15.10 -15.59
C LEU A 25 -11.81 14.28 -16.87
N TYR A 26 -10.90 13.33 -17.09
CA TYR A 26 -10.97 12.43 -18.24
C TYR A 26 -12.26 11.60 -18.22
N GLY A 27 -12.63 11.02 -17.08
CA GLY A 27 -13.86 10.24 -16.94
C GLY A 27 -15.11 11.08 -17.16
N LYS A 28 -15.16 12.29 -16.58
CA LYS A 28 -16.33 13.15 -16.62
C LYS A 28 -16.56 13.85 -17.96
N TYR A 29 -15.49 14.29 -18.61
CA TYR A 29 -15.60 15.10 -19.82
C TYR A 29 -15.31 14.32 -21.09
N TYR A 30 -14.25 13.55 -21.12
CA TYR A 30 -13.80 12.86 -22.33
C TYR A 30 -14.59 11.57 -22.59
N LEU A 31 -14.75 10.70 -21.60
CA LEU A 31 -15.49 9.44 -21.79
C LEU A 31 -16.97 9.63 -22.11
N VAL A 32 -17.58 10.71 -21.65
CA VAL A 32 -18.99 11.02 -21.92
C VAL A 32 -19.21 11.46 -23.36
N THR A 33 -18.19 12.09 -23.99
CA THR A 33 -18.26 12.57 -25.37
C THR A 33 -18.12 11.44 -26.40
N ILE A 34 -17.55 10.29 -26.01
CA ILE A 34 -17.32 9.16 -26.89
C ILE A 34 -18.58 8.29 -27.01
N PRO A 35 -19.01 7.90 -28.25
CA PRO A 35 -20.09 6.96 -28.41
C PRO A 35 -19.91 5.65 -27.66
N GLU A 36 -20.97 5.13 -27.06
CA GLU A 36 -20.93 3.93 -26.22
C GLU A 36 -20.29 2.72 -26.92
N LYS A 37 -20.63 2.52 -28.20
CA LYS A 37 -20.06 1.43 -29.01
C LYS A 37 -18.54 1.52 -29.15
N THR A 38 -17.97 2.72 -29.29
CA THR A 38 -16.54 2.93 -29.38
C THR A 38 -15.87 2.74 -28.01
N ARG A 39 -16.54 3.15 -26.94
CA ARG A 39 -16.08 3.00 -25.57
C ARG A 39 -15.98 1.54 -25.15
N ILE A 40 -16.99 0.73 -25.47
CA ILE A 40 -17.02 -0.71 -25.14
C ILE A 40 -15.96 -1.48 -25.92
N ASN A 41 -15.76 -1.14 -27.20
CA ASN A 41 -14.79 -1.81 -28.05
C ASN A 41 -13.33 -1.40 -27.78
N ASN A 42 -13.11 -0.34 -27.01
CA ASN A 42 -11.78 0.15 -26.72
C ASN A 42 -11.51 0.19 -25.20
N VAL A 43 -11.07 -0.96 -24.68
CA VAL A 43 -10.77 -1.17 -23.24
C VAL A 43 -9.78 -0.15 -22.70
N ILE A 44 -8.85 0.33 -23.54
CA ILE A 44 -7.84 1.31 -23.13
C ILE A 44 -8.48 2.62 -22.66
N LEU A 45 -9.53 3.08 -23.34
CA LEU A 45 -10.25 4.31 -22.98
C LEU A 45 -10.86 4.24 -21.57
N ILE A 46 -11.39 3.07 -21.20
CA ILE A 46 -11.97 2.85 -19.86
C ILE A 46 -10.87 2.64 -18.81
N ALA A 47 -9.75 2.05 -19.22
CA ALA A 47 -8.65 1.76 -18.31
C ALA A 47 -7.89 3.02 -17.84
N VAL A 48 -7.84 4.08 -18.63
CA VAL A 48 -7.10 5.32 -18.33
C VAL A 48 -7.48 5.91 -16.94
N PRO A 49 -8.76 6.23 -16.65
CA PRO A 49 -9.10 6.77 -15.34
C PRO A 49 -8.82 5.77 -14.20
N PHE A 50 -9.04 4.47 -14.44
CA PHE A 50 -8.70 3.44 -13.47
C PHE A 50 -7.20 3.46 -13.14
N ILE A 51 -6.34 3.50 -14.15
CA ILE A 51 -4.88 3.55 -13.97
C ILE A 51 -4.48 4.81 -13.21
N CYS A 52 -5.06 5.98 -13.56
CA CYS A 52 -4.79 7.23 -12.86
C CYS A 52 -5.12 7.15 -11.37
N TYR A 53 -6.27 6.61 -11.01
CA TYR A 53 -6.66 6.41 -9.61
C TYR A 53 -5.76 5.39 -8.92
N PHE A 54 -5.49 4.25 -9.57
CA PHE A 54 -4.66 3.20 -9.01
C PHE A 54 -3.25 3.69 -8.69
N VAL A 55 -2.59 4.35 -9.65
CA VAL A 55 -1.26 4.94 -9.45
C VAL A 55 -1.31 6.03 -8.39
N GLY A 56 -2.34 6.88 -8.37
CA GLY A 56 -2.55 7.89 -7.34
C GLY A 56 -2.61 7.29 -5.94
N ILE A 57 -3.37 6.22 -5.74
CA ILE A 57 -3.47 5.51 -4.46
C ILE A 57 -2.12 4.91 -4.05
N LEU A 58 -1.38 4.31 -4.99
CA LEU A 58 -0.04 3.77 -4.71
C LEU A 58 0.94 4.86 -4.27
N LEU A 59 0.90 6.03 -4.90
CA LEU A 59 1.78 7.16 -4.51
C LEU A 59 1.45 7.68 -3.11
N ILE A 60 0.16 7.77 -2.75
CA ILE A 60 -0.26 8.11 -1.38
C ILE A 60 0.24 7.05 -0.40
N TYR A 61 0.10 5.77 -0.74
CA TYR A 61 0.56 4.69 0.11
C TYR A 61 2.08 4.76 0.36
N ILE A 62 2.89 4.97 -0.69
CA ILE A 62 4.35 5.16 -0.57
C ILE A 62 4.67 6.38 0.31
N TYR A 63 3.92 7.46 0.15
CA TYR A 63 4.08 8.65 1.00
C TYR A 63 3.79 8.33 2.46
N LEU A 64 2.70 7.63 2.75
CA LEU A 64 2.33 7.20 4.11
C LEU A 64 3.42 6.31 4.72
N ILE A 65 3.95 5.34 3.97
CA ILE A 65 5.07 4.50 4.43
C ILE A 65 6.26 5.38 4.86
N ASN A 66 6.64 6.35 4.02
CA ASN A 66 7.75 7.24 4.32
C ASN A 66 7.52 8.10 5.59
N VAL A 67 6.30 8.60 5.77
CA VAL A 67 5.93 9.40 6.95
C VAL A 67 5.94 8.53 8.21
N PHE A 68 5.22 7.44 8.19
CA PHE A 68 5.09 6.55 9.36
C PHE A 68 6.39 5.85 9.71
N SER A 69 7.16 5.40 8.72
CA SER A 69 8.48 4.82 8.95
C SER A 69 9.39 5.80 9.69
N LYS A 70 9.39 7.08 9.30
CA LYS A 70 10.18 8.11 9.99
C LYS A 70 9.72 8.37 11.43
N ILE A 71 8.42 8.25 11.70
CA ILE A 71 7.85 8.44 13.04
C ILE A 71 8.15 7.24 13.94
N LEU A 72 8.05 6.03 13.40
CA LEU A 72 8.18 4.78 14.16
C LEU A 72 9.62 4.28 14.26
N ASN A 73 10.53 4.71 13.38
CA ASN A 73 11.91 4.27 13.38
C ASN A 73 12.57 4.52 14.75
N HIS A 74 13.23 3.47 15.25
CA HIS A 74 13.92 3.45 16.55
C HIS A 74 13.02 3.68 17.77
N ARG A 75 11.69 3.70 17.62
CA ARG A 75 10.75 3.83 18.74
C ARG A 75 10.12 2.51 19.15
N ILE A 76 10.10 1.54 18.26
CA ILE A 76 9.48 0.23 18.52
C ILE A 76 10.50 -0.70 19.14
N SER A 77 10.18 -1.23 20.32
CA SER A 77 10.99 -2.25 20.96
C SER A 77 11.08 -3.52 20.11
N PRO A 78 12.26 -4.18 20.03
CA PRO A 78 12.40 -5.46 19.34
C PRO A 78 11.46 -6.55 19.84
N LYS A 79 11.08 -6.48 21.12
CA LYS A 79 10.10 -7.41 21.73
C LYS A 79 8.71 -7.30 21.10
N ILE A 80 8.31 -6.11 20.62
CA ILE A 80 7.03 -5.87 19.96
C ILE A 80 7.17 -6.06 18.44
N TYR A 81 8.30 -5.69 17.87
CA TYR A 81 8.54 -5.77 16.43
C TYR A 81 8.46 -7.20 15.89
N LYS A 82 9.13 -8.16 16.57
CA LYS A 82 9.20 -9.56 16.16
C LYS A 82 7.82 -10.25 16.07
N PRO A 83 6.94 -10.22 17.11
CA PRO A 83 5.66 -10.88 17.04
C PRO A 83 4.71 -10.26 16.01
N ILE A 84 4.75 -8.94 15.82
CA ILE A 84 3.95 -8.29 14.77
C ILE A 84 4.41 -8.74 13.38
N ASN A 85 5.72 -8.78 13.14
CA ASN A 85 6.25 -9.28 11.87
C ASN A 85 5.84 -10.74 11.62
N PHE A 86 5.89 -11.58 12.64
CA PHE A 86 5.44 -12.98 12.56
C PHE A 86 3.94 -13.07 12.25
N LEU A 87 3.10 -12.26 12.90
CA LEU A 87 1.65 -12.23 12.64
C LEU A 87 1.33 -11.83 11.20
N ILE A 88 2.04 -10.84 10.65
CA ILE A 88 1.87 -10.40 9.27
C ILE A 88 2.24 -11.53 8.30
N ILE A 89 3.37 -12.21 8.53
CA ILE A 89 3.80 -13.36 7.70
C ILE A 89 2.81 -14.50 7.81
N ALA A 90 2.31 -14.81 9.01
CA ALA A 90 1.28 -15.82 9.22
C ALA A 90 -0.03 -15.45 8.49
N GLY A 91 -0.38 -14.17 8.43
CA GLY A 91 -1.52 -13.67 7.65
C GLY A 91 -1.35 -13.92 6.14
N ILE A 92 -0.15 -13.70 5.60
CA ILE A 92 0.15 -13.97 4.19
C ILE A 92 0.04 -15.48 3.90
N LEU A 93 0.71 -16.31 4.69
CA LEU A 93 0.72 -17.76 4.50
C LEU A 93 -0.67 -18.38 4.71
N GLY A 94 -1.38 -17.95 5.75
CA GLY A 94 -2.74 -18.38 6.03
C GLY A 94 -3.72 -17.96 4.93
N GLY A 95 -3.60 -16.75 4.42
CA GLY A 95 -4.40 -16.26 3.31
C GLY A 95 -4.15 -17.04 2.01
N ILE A 96 -2.88 -17.35 1.70
CA ILE A 96 -2.52 -18.19 0.55
C ILE A 96 -3.12 -19.59 0.73
N PHE A 97 -2.97 -20.19 1.92
CA PHE A 97 -3.53 -21.50 2.21
C PHE A 97 -5.06 -21.52 2.04
N MET A 98 -5.75 -20.51 2.57
CA MET A 98 -7.19 -20.36 2.37
C MET A 98 -7.59 -20.15 0.91
N MET A 99 -6.73 -19.53 0.10
CA MET A 99 -6.97 -19.28 -1.32
C MET A 99 -6.87 -20.56 -2.15
N LEU A 100 -6.05 -21.52 -1.73
CA LEU A 100 -5.85 -22.81 -2.40
C LEU A 100 -7.00 -23.81 -2.12
N GLN A 101 -7.93 -23.48 -1.22
CA GLN A 101 -9.04 -24.36 -0.89
C GLN A 101 -10.20 -24.25 -1.90
N PRO A 102 -10.66 -25.35 -2.51
CA PRO A 102 -11.70 -25.34 -3.53
C PRO A 102 -13.13 -25.25 -2.97
N PHE A 103 -13.32 -25.14 -1.66
CA PHE A 103 -14.61 -25.39 -1.04
C PHE A 103 -15.65 -24.28 -1.21
N THR A 104 -15.25 -23.00 -1.26
CA THR A 104 -16.25 -21.91 -1.31
C THR A 104 -15.69 -20.65 -1.94
N ILE A 105 -16.46 -20.06 -2.88
CA ILE A 105 -16.13 -18.77 -3.53
C ILE A 105 -16.02 -17.63 -2.50
N VAL A 106 -16.81 -17.70 -1.43
CA VAL A 106 -16.78 -16.70 -0.36
C VAL A 106 -15.42 -16.73 0.36
N LEU A 107 -14.89 -17.92 0.65
CA LEU A 107 -13.59 -18.09 1.31
C LEU A 107 -12.47 -17.58 0.42
N TYR A 108 -12.53 -17.82 -0.88
CA TYR A 108 -11.58 -17.28 -1.86
C TYR A 108 -11.54 -15.74 -1.87
N LYS A 109 -12.72 -15.09 -1.85
CA LYS A 109 -12.79 -13.62 -1.80
C LYS A 109 -12.18 -13.06 -0.51
N ILE A 110 -12.46 -13.68 0.63
CA ILE A 110 -11.93 -13.27 1.93
C ILE A 110 -10.42 -13.48 1.98
N SER A 111 -9.92 -14.62 1.52
CA SER A 111 -8.49 -14.94 1.53
C SER A 111 -7.70 -13.98 0.63
N PHE A 112 -8.25 -13.59 -0.52
CA PHE A 112 -7.63 -12.58 -1.37
C PHE A 112 -7.45 -11.24 -0.62
N MET A 113 -8.48 -10.79 0.10
CA MET A 113 -8.41 -9.57 0.91
C MET A 113 -7.39 -9.71 2.06
N VAL A 114 -7.36 -10.88 2.71
CA VAL A 114 -6.39 -11.16 3.79
C VAL A 114 -4.95 -11.09 3.25
N VAL A 115 -4.67 -11.74 2.12
CA VAL A 115 -3.34 -11.69 1.49
C VAL A 115 -2.98 -10.26 1.11
N LEU A 116 -3.89 -9.53 0.45
CA LEU A 116 -3.66 -8.17 0.01
C LEU A 116 -3.31 -7.25 1.19
N VAL A 117 -4.13 -7.27 2.24
CA VAL A 117 -3.91 -6.43 3.44
C VAL A 117 -2.62 -6.83 4.15
N SER A 118 -2.35 -8.13 4.29
CA SER A 118 -1.12 -8.62 4.93
C SER A 118 0.13 -8.23 4.14
N LEU A 119 0.10 -8.27 2.79
CA LEU A 119 1.20 -7.81 1.95
C LEU A 119 1.44 -6.30 2.09
N LEU A 120 0.38 -5.50 2.10
CA LEU A 120 0.51 -4.05 2.33
C LEU A 120 1.11 -3.78 3.71
N LEU A 121 0.63 -4.46 4.75
CA LEU A 121 1.20 -4.35 6.10
C LEU A 121 2.66 -4.82 6.14
N PHE A 122 3.01 -5.89 5.40
CA PHE A 122 4.39 -6.36 5.32
C PHE A 122 5.31 -5.32 4.69
N ILE A 123 4.91 -4.73 3.56
CA ILE A 123 5.67 -3.65 2.91
C ILE A 123 5.85 -2.47 3.88
N PHE A 124 4.78 -2.05 4.55
CA PHE A 124 4.84 -0.99 5.54
C PHE A 124 5.80 -1.34 6.67
N TRP A 125 5.65 -2.52 7.29
CA TRP A 125 6.42 -2.95 8.45
C TRP A 125 7.90 -3.16 8.16
N SER A 126 8.23 -3.63 6.96
CA SER A 126 9.61 -3.82 6.52
C SER A 126 10.41 -2.52 6.42
N HIS A 127 9.73 -1.37 6.28
CA HIS A 127 10.38 -0.06 6.28
C HIS A 127 10.59 0.53 7.67
N VAL A 128 10.01 -0.07 8.71
CA VAL A 128 10.17 0.36 10.11
C VAL A 128 11.37 -0.35 10.74
N LYS A 129 12.34 0.42 11.25
CA LYS A 129 13.50 -0.13 11.95
C LYS A 129 13.22 -0.17 13.45
N PRO A 130 13.39 -1.32 14.13
CA PRO A 130 13.24 -1.40 15.57
C PRO A 130 14.36 -0.60 16.28
N ALA A 131 14.15 -0.31 17.56
CA ALA A 131 15.17 0.28 18.40
C ALA A 131 16.38 -0.68 18.51
N PRO A 132 17.62 -0.14 18.56
CA PRO A 132 18.79 -0.96 18.79
C PRO A 132 18.68 -1.66 20.16
N VAL A 133 19.04 -2.93 20.20
CA VAL A 133 19.16 -3.66 21.47
C VAL A 133 20.38 -3.10 22.17
N PRO A 134 20.30 -2.70 23.46
CA PRO A 134 21.48 -2.42 24.22
C PRO A 134 22.39 -3.66 24.20
N GLU A 135 23.64 -3.50 23.79
CA GLU A 135 24.64 -4.55 23.96
C GLU A 135 24.74 -4.79 25.48
N GLU A 136 24.28 -5.96 25.95
CA GLU A 136 24.59 -6.43 27.27
C GLU A 136 26.12 -6.59 27.24
N THR A 137 26.81 -5.72 27.94
CA THR A 137 28.23 -5.88 28.27
C THR A 137 28.33 -7.22 28.98
N GLU A 138 28.83 -8.24 28.28
CA GLU A 138 29.30 -9.48 28.88
C GLU A 138 30.49 -9.08 29.78
N GLU A 139 30.21 -8.96 31.08
CA GLU A 139 31.23 -9.00 32.14
C GLU A 139 31.47 -10.44 32.57
#